data_280f91590ed6b7814ff200bf49247112
#
_entry.id   280f91590ed6b7814ff200bf49247112
#
_cell.length_a   1.000
_cell.length_b   1.000
_cell.length_c   1.000
_cell.angle_alpha   90.00
_cell.angle_beta   90.00
_cell.angle_gamma   90.00
#
_symmetry.space_group_name_H-M   'P 1'
#
loop_
_entity.id
_entity.type
_entity.pdbx_description
1 polymer ?
#
loop_
_entity_poly.entity_id
_entity_poly.type
_entity_poly.pdbx_seq_one_letter_code
_entity_poly.pdbx_strand_id
1 'polypeptide(L)'
;MFQTSLPLPSNDGENTIEIEVIEKTWKCPTCTPKEQHVLEELQKRTNIRDRNALAAIMGNIKQESGFKAKICEGGAKVPYKQCRYGGYGLIQWTTTNRYNNLGKFCKKYDCDPSTIEGQTRFMINESAFQRYLSEFENAGFSIEQYMVPSYYWLGWGIKGNRTHYAYQYAGKLVWTE
;
A
#
# COMPACT_ATOMS: atom_id res chain seq x y z
N MET A 1 -26.71 -69.21 -6.28
CA MET A 1 -25.80 -68.50 -7.18
C MET A 1 -25.42 -67.19 -6.55
N PHE A 2 -24.20 -67.07 -6.09
CA PHE A 2 -23.70 -65.81 -5.55
C PHE A 2 -22.91 -65.10 -6.67
N GLN A 3 -23.41 -63.95 -7.14
CA GLN A 3 -22.64 -63.07 -8.01
C GLN A 3 -21.67 -62.24 -7.16
N THR A 4 -20.42 -62.54 -7.25
CA THR A 4 -19.37 -61.68 -6.72
C THR A 4 -19.13 -60.55 -7.74
N SER A 5 -19.62 -59.34 -7.43
CA SER A 5 -19.23 -58.15 -8.16
C SER A 5 -17.79 -57.76 -7.81
N LEU A 6 -16.90 -57.81 -8.79
CA LEU A 6 -15.54 -57.25 -8.68
C LEU A 6 -15.63 -55.75 -8.50
N PRO A 7 -14.84 -55.16 -7.58
CA PRO A 7 -14.80 -53.72 -7.47
C PRO A 7 -14.11 -53.15 -8.71
N LEU A 8 -14.72 -52.08 -9.24
CA LEU A 8 -14.13 -51.30 -10.31
C LEU A 8 -12.83 -50.63 -9.78
N PRO A 9 -11.78 -50.55 -10.59
CA PRO A 9 -10.59 -49.88 -10.17
C PRO A 9 -10.90 -48.39 -9.96
N SER A 10 -10.62 -47.90 -8.77
CA SER A 10 -10.63 -46.49 -8.46
C SER A 10 -9.59 -45.80 -9.34
N ASN A 11 -10.05 -44.87 -10.15
CA ASN A 11 -9.17 -44.06 -10.98
C ASN A 11 -8.62 -42.90 -10.13
N ASP A 12 -7.72 -43.23 -9.19
CA ASP A 12 -7.05 -42.29 -8.34
C ASP A 12 -5.80 -41.75 -9.07
N GLY A 13 -6.05 -40.92 -10.02
CA GLY A 13 -4.99 -40.29 -10.82
C GLY A 13 -5.48 -38.99 -11.45
N GLU A 14 -6.24 -38.17 -10.71
CA GLU A 14 -6.33 -36.77 -11.07
C GLU A 14 -4.99 -36.12 -10.75
N ASN A 15 -4.10 -36.11 -11.73
CA ASN A 15 -3.00 -35.17 -11.79
C ASN A 15 -3.63 -33.77 -11.95
N THR A 16 -4.01 -33.15 -10.85
CA THR A 16 -4.25 -31.70 -10.83
C THR A 16 -2.93 -31.02 -11.11
N ILE A 17 -2.74 -30.61 -12.35
CA ILE A 17 -1.66 -29.73 -12.71
C ILE A 17 -2.02 -28.40 -12.03
N GLU A 18 -1.38 -28.11 -10.88
CA GLU A 18 -1.40 -26.77 -10.31
C GLU A 18 -0.65 -25.88 -11.31
N ILE A 19 -1.40 -25.13 -12.10
CA ILE A 19 -0.85 -24.07 -12.93
C ILE A 19 -0.50 -22.94 -11.96
N GLU A 20 0.77 -22.82 -11.64
CA GLU A 20 1.28 -21.67 -10.91
C GLU A 20 1.12 -20.44 -11.81
N VAL A 21 0.09 -19.64 -11.54
CA VAL A 21 -0.10 -18.37 -12.24
C VAL A 21 0.92 -17.39 -11.68
N ILE A 22 2.01 -17.21 -12.41
CA ILE A 22 3.02 -16.21 -12.09
C ILE A 22 2.42 -14.85 -12.44
N GLU A 23 1.97 -14.12 -11.42
CA GLU A 23 1.47 -12.76 -11.58
C GLU A 23 2.64 -11.78 -11.68
N LYS A 24 2.64 -10.98 -12.75
CA LYS A 24 3.55 -9.85 -12.86
C LYS A 24 3.10 -8.71 -11.96
N THR A 25 4.06 -8.06 -11.36
CA THR A 25 3.86 -6.89 -10.50
C THR A 25 4.84 -5.78 -10.85
N TRP A 26 4.55 -4.58 -10.37
CA TRP A 26 5.50 -3.48 -10.41
C TRP A 26 6.50 -3.64 -9.25
N LYS A 27 7.78 -3.61 -9.59
CA LYS A 27 8.90 -3.65 -8.64
C LYS A 27 9.74 -2.38 -8.79
N CYS A 28 10.43 -2.02 -7.73
CA CYS A 28 11.35 -0.89 -7.71
C CYS A 28 12.71 -1.36 -7.19
N PRO A 29 13.59 -1.94 -8.04
CA PRO A 29 14.87 -2.49 -7.59
C PRO A 29 15.79 -1.47 -6.93
N THR A 30 15.69 -0.20 -7.31
CA THR A 30 16.52 0.89 -6.77
C THR A 30 15.89 1.61 -5.59
N CYS A 31 14.67 1.24 -5.19
CA CYS A 31 14.00 1.80 -4.03
C CYS A 31 14.57 1.22 -2.72
N THR A 32 14.38 1.97 -1.64
CA THR A 32 14.69 1.49 -0.29
C THR A 32 13.77 0.33 0.11
N PRO A 33 14.15 -0.49 1.10
CA PRO A 33 13.26 -1.55 1.61
C PRO A 33 11.89 -1.03 2.08
N LYS A 34 11.84 0.16 2.66
CA LYS A 34 10.58 0.78 3.11
C LYS A 34 9.68 1.17 1.93
N GLU A 35 10.26 1.76 0.90
CA GLU A 35 9.55 2.09 -0.34
C GLU A 35 9.04 0.82 -1.03
N GLN A 36 9.87 -0.21 -1.12
CA GLN A 36 9.49 -1.51 -1.69
C GLN A 36 8.35 -2.16 -0.90
N HIS A 37 8.38 -2.10 0.42
CA HIS A 37 7.31 -2.64 1.26
C HIS A 37 5.96 -1.98 0.98
N VAL A 38 5.92 -0.66 0.91
CA VAL A 38 4.69 0.08 0.59
C VAL A 38 4.17 -0.30 -0.81
N LEU A 39 5.06 -0.36 -1.80
CA LEU A 39 4.70 -0.73 -3.17
C LEU A 39 4.12 -2.15 -3.25
N GLU A 40 4.72 -3.11 -2.57
CA GLU A 40 4.24 -4.49 -2.50
C GLU A 40 2.87 -4.58 -1.83
N GLU A 41 2.70 -3.93 -0.68
CA GLU A 41 1.45 -3.95 0.07
C GLU A 41 0.29 -3.29 -0.69
N LEU A 42 0.53 -2.20 -1.40
CA LEU A 42 -0.47 -1.57 -2.26
C LEU A 42 -0.98 -2.55 -3.33
N GLN A 43 -0.08 -3.26 -4.00
CA GLN A 43 -0.47 -4.21 -5.05
C GLN A 43 -1.10 -5.48 -4.49
N LYS A 44 -0.66 -5.94 -3.32
CA LYS A 44 -1.16 -7.15 -2.67
C LYS A 44 -2.56 -6.95 -2.08
N ARG A 45 -2.84 -5.78 -1.53
CA ARG A 45 -4.06 -5.50 -0.75
C ARG A 45 -5.12 -4.71 -1.51
N THR A 46 -4.79 -4.24 -2.70
CA THR A 46 -5.70 -3.50 -3.58
C THR A 46 -5.62 -4.03 -5.01
N ASN A 47 -6.49 -3.52 -5.88
CA ASN A 47 -6.45 -3.80 -7.33
C ASN A 47 -5.77 -2.67 -8.11
N ILE A 48 -4.92 -1.88 -7.46
CA ILE A 48 -4.13 -0.86 -8.14
C ILE A 48 -3.04 -1.55 -8.96
N ARG A 49 -3.08 -1.36 -10.29
CA ARG A 49 -2.14 -2.00 -11.24
C ARG A 49 -1.50 -1.00 -12.19
N ASP A 50 -1.99 0.23 -12.23
CA ASP A 50 -1.43 1.26 -13.09
C ASP A 50 -0.15 1.83 -12.48
N ARG A 51 0.93 1.87 -13.28
CA ARG A 51 2.22 2.42 -12.86
C ARG A 51 2.10 3.84 -12.35
N ASN A 52 1.34 4.69 -13.05
CA ASN A 52 1.18 6.10 -12.68
C ASN A 52 0.40 6.26 -11.37
N ALA A 53 -0.59 5.40 -11.12
CA ALA A 53 -1.33 5.40 -9.85
C ALA A 53 -0.43 5.06 -8.67
N LEU A 54 0.35 3.99 -8.78
CA LEU A 54 1.31 3.59 -7.76
C LEU A 54 2.37 4.68 -7.54
N ALA A 55 2.91 5.22 -8.62
CA ALA A 55 3.89 6.30 -8.57
C ALA A 55 3.33 7.57 -7.91
N ALA A 56 2.09 7.93 -8.17
CA ALA A 56 1.42 9.07 -7.55
C ALA A 56 1.29 8.87 -6.04
N ILE A 57 0.86 7.70 -5.59
CA ILE A 57 0.78 7.37 -4.15
C ILE A 57 2.16 7.45 -3.51
N MET A 58 3.17 6.84 -4.12
CA MET A 58 4.54 6.85 -3.62
C MET A 58 5.11 8.27 -3.54
N GLY A 59 4.85 9.10 -4.54
CA GLY A 59 5.28 10.50 -4.58
C GLY A 59 4.66 11.34 -3.48
N ASN A 60 3.39 11.11 -3.17
CA ASN A 60 2.72 11.74 -2.04
C ASN A 60 3.34 11.35 -0.70
N ILE A 61 3.59 10.07 -0.49
CA ILE A 61 4.22 9.58 0.74
C ILE A 61 5.62 10.18 0.91
N LYS A 62 6.38 10.28 -0.17
CA LYS A 62 7.71 10.90 -0.11
C LYS A 62 7.63 12.37 0.31
N GLN A 63 6.67 13.12 -0.20
CA GLN A 63 6.46 14.53 0.19
C GLN A 63 6.04 14.63 1.66
N GLU A 64 5.18 13.73 2.15
CA GLU A 64 4.69 13.79 3.53
C GLU A 64 5.77 13.45 4.55
N SER A 65 6.54 12.39 4.33
CA SER A 65 7.43 11.84 5.37
C SER A 65 8.77 11.33 4.86
N GLY A 66 8.98 11.24 3.55
CA GLY A 66 10.14 10.54 2.99
C GLY A 66 10.17 9.06 3.40
N PHE A 67 9.03 8.42 3.61
CA PHE A 67 8.91 7.05 4.11
C PHE A 67 9.48 6.84 5.51
N LYS A 68 9.57 7.88 6.32
CA LYS A 68 10.04 7.82 7.70
C LYS A 68 8.87 7.61 8.65
N ALA A 69 8.66 6.36 9.08
CA ALA A 69 7.52 5.99 9.92
C ALA A 69 7.48 6.74 11.27
N LYS A 70 8.63 7.09 11.81
CA LYS A 70 8.72 7.75 13.13
C LYS A 70 8.81 9.27 13.05
N ILE A 71 8.64 9.87 11.88
CA ILE A 71 8.73 11.32 11.77
C ILE A 71 7.51 12.00 12.39
N CYS A 72 7.76 12.85 13.36
CA CYS A 72 6.77 13.76 13.96
C CYS A 72 6.91 15.12 13.31
N GLU A 73 5.83 15.87 13.19
CA GLU A 73 5.86 17.24 12.65
C GLU A 73 6.91 18.08 13.37
N GLY A 74 7.68 18.84 12.62
CA GLY A 74 8.84 19.57 13.14
C GLY A 74 10.16 18.81 13.05
N GLY A 75 10.16 17.56 12.55
CA GLY A 75 11.35 16.78 12.20
C GLY A 75 11.86 15.83 13.27
N ALA A 76 11.23 15.74 14.44
CA ALA A 76 11.64 14.80 15.47
C ALA A 76 11.30 13.37 15.04
N LYS A 77 12.22 12.43 15.24
CA LYS A 77 12.00 10.99 15.02
C LYS A 77 11.73 10.32 16.35
N VAL A 78 10.47 9.99 16.60
CA VAL A 78 10.01 9.47 17.89
C VAL A 78 9.03 8.31 17.69
N PRO A 79 8.90 7.41 18.69
CA PRO A 79 7.82 6.43 18.70
C PRO A 79 6.45 7.11 18.70
N TYR A 80 5.44 6.39 18.20
CA TYR A 80 4.07 6.89 18.08
C TYR A 80 3.57 7.66 19.30
N LYS A 81 3.72 7.09 20.50
CA LYS A 81 3.22 7.71 21.75
C LYS A 81 3.91 9.02 22.13
N GLN A 82 5.05 9.33 21.53
CA GLN A 82 5.86 10.50 21.87
C GLN A 82 5.69 11.67 20.89
N CYS A 83 4.94 11.50 19.81
CA CYS A 83 4.62 12.61 18.92
C CYS A 83 3.54 13.48 19.57
N ARG A 84 3.92 14.69 19.93
CA ARG A 84 3.04 15.64 20.65
C ARG A 84 2.44 16.72 19.78
N TYR A 85 3.01 16.91 18.58
CA TYR A 85 2.66 18.01 17.71
C TYR A 85 2.38 17.51 16.29
N GLY A 86 1.19 17.79 15.79
CA GLY A 86 0.83 17.69 14.41
C GLY A 86 0.93 16.29 13.81
N GLY A 87 1.40 16.23 12.57
CA GLY A 87 1.43 15.02 11.78
C GLY A 87 2.46 13.99 12.25
N TYR A 88 2.10 12.74 12.11
CA TYR A 88 2.97 11.61 12.44
C TYR A 88 3.01 10.58 11.30
N GLY A 89 4.22 10.11 11.00
CA GLY A 89 4.47 8.93 10.19
C GLY A 89 4.26 9.10 8.70
N LEU A 90 4.01 7.99 8.05
CA LEU A 90 4.08 7.77 6.61
C LEU A 90 3.35 8.82 5.77
N ILE A 91 2.13 9.17 6.13
CA ILE A 91 1.32 10.21 5.46
C ILE A 91 0.99 11.39 6.36
N GLN A 92 1.72 11.56 7.44
CA GLN A 92 1.56 12.67 8.39
C GLN A 92 0.11 12.80 8.89
N TRP A 93 -0.39 11.77 9.56
CA TRP A 93 -1.71 11.82 10.21
C TRP A 93 -1.77 12.97 11.19
N THR A 94 -2.40 14.07 10.81
CA THR A 94 -2.27 15.36 11.47
C THR A 94 -3.39 15.63 12.45
N THR A 95 -4.62 15.23 12.15
CA THR A 95 -5.74 15.44 13.05
C THR A 95 -5.68 14.46 14.22
N THR A 96 -6.15 14.90 15.39
CA THR A 96 -6.20 14.05 16.58
C THR A 96 -6.92 12.73 16.30
N ASN A 97 -8.03 12.76 15.56
CA ASN A 97 -8.77 11.55 15.23
C ASN A 97 -7.98 10.58 14.35
N ARG A 98 -7.34 11.07 13.30
CA ARG A 98 -6.56 10.22 12.38
C ARG A 98 -5.33 9.63 13.10
N TYR A 99 -4.62 10.42 13.86
CA TYR A 99 -3.50 9.96 14.67
C TYR A 99 -3.96 8.90 15.69
N ASN A 100 -5.01 9.17 16.45
CA ASN A 100 -5.52 8.22 17.43
C ASN A 100 -6.05 6.94 16.76
N ASN A 101 -6.65 7.04 15.58
CA ASN A 101 -7.15 5.89 14.82
C ASN A 101 -6.02 4.96 14.37
N LEU A 102 -4.84 5.48 14.06
CA LEU A 102 -3.65 4.65 13.80
C LEU A 102 -3.32 3.76 15.00
N GLY A 103 -3.27 4.34 16.20
CA GLY A 103 -3.01 3.58 17.42
C GLY A 103 -4.09 2.56 17.74
N LYS A 104 -5.37 2.93 17.58
CA LYS A 104 -6.51 2.02 17.78
C LYS A 104 -6.51 0.87 16.77
N PHE A 105 -6.21 1.15 15.51
CA PHE A 105 -6.09 0.13 14.47
C PHE A 105 -5.02 -0.90 14.82
N CYS A 106 -3.82 -0.45 15.16
CA CYS A 106 -2.72 -1.35 15.49
C CYS A 106 -2.97 -2.13 16.79
N LYS A 107 -3.67 -1.55 17.75
CA LYS A 107 -4.10 -2.28 18.95
C LYS A 107 -5.07 -3.40 18.62
N LYS A 108 -6.02 -3.13 17.72
CA LYS A 108 -7.04 -4.11 17.29
C LYS A 108 -6.45 -5.23 16.41
N TYR A 109 -5.53 -4.89 15.51
CA TYR A 109 -5.02 -5.79 14.48
C TYR A 109 -3.59 -6.25 14.72
N ASP A 110 -3.07 -6.07 15.92
CA ASP A 110 -1.75 -6.53 16.36
C ASP A 110 -0.61 -6.04 15.47
N CYS A 111 -0.47 -4.71 15.40
CA CYS A 111 0.66 -4.08 14.74
C CYS A 111 1.27 -2.98 15.61
N ASP A 112 2.47 -2.55 15.26
CA ASP A 112 3.14 -1.43 15.92
C ASP A 112 2.89 -0.14 15.11
N PRO A 113 2.22 0.88 15.68
CA PRO A 113 1.94 2.14 14.97
C PRO A 113 3.19 2.99 14.68
N SER A 114 4.34 2.63 15.22
CA SER A 114 5.63 3.28 14.94
C SER A 114 6.37 2.68 13.74
N THR A 115 5.86 1.62 13.14
CA THR A 115 6.52 0.88 12.06
C THR A 115 5.92 1.17 10.69
N ILE A 116 6.73 0.98 9.66
CA ILE A 116 6.26 1.09 8.27
C ILE A 116 5.17 0.04 7.98
N GLU A 117 5.29 -1.16 8.53
CA GLU A 117 4.33 -2.26 8.35
C GLU A 117 2.96 -1.90 8.93
N GLY A 118 2.93 -1.44 10.17
CA GLY A 118 1.69 -1.05 10.84
C GLY A 118 1.03 0.15 10.16
N GLN A 119 1.81 1.14 9.82
CA GLN A 119 1.32 2.36 9.15
C GLN A 119 0.82 2.10 7.73
N THR A 120 1.49 1.26 6.97
CA THR A 120 1.05 0.88 5.62
C THR A 120 -0.29 0.14 5.67
N ARG A 121 -0.45 -0.79 6.60
CA ARG A 121 -1.73 -1.50 6.82
C ARG A 121 -2.85 -0.52 7.17
N PHE A 122 -2.61 0.39 8.09
CA PHE A 122 -3.60 1.40 8.46
C PHE A 122 -3.93 2.33 7.30
N MET A 123 -2.93 2.84 6.60
CA MET A 123 -3.10 3.73 5.44
C MET A 123 -4.05 3.12 4.40
N ILE A 124 -3.84 1.87 4.03
CA ILE A 124 -4.66 1.18 3.03
C ILE A 124 -6.09 0.95 3.54
N ASN A 125 -6.26 0.66 4.82
CA ASN A 125 -7.57 0.37 5.41
C ASN A 125 -8.30 1.61 5.93
N GLU A 126 -7.65 2.76 5.99
CA GLU A 126 -8.27 3.99 6.46
C GLU A 126 -9.40 4.43 5.52
N SER A 127 -10.52 4.86 6.09
CA SER A 127 -11.69 5.29 5.31
C SER A 127 -11.36 6.43 4.33
N ALA A 128 -10.43 7.30 4.68
CA ALA A 128 -9.97 8.38 3.82
C ALA A 128 -9.35 7.86 2.51
N PHE A 129 -8.55 6.80 2.58
CA PHE A 129 -7.99 6.16 1.39
C PHE A 129 -9.03 5.32 0.64
N GLN A 130 -9.80 4.52 1.36
CA GLN A 130 -10.82 3.64 0.78
C GLN A 130 -11.87 4.40 -0.03
N ARG A 131 -12.17 5.63 0.36
CA ARG A 131 -13.12 6.50 -0.36
C ARG A 131 -12.66 6.80 -1.80
N TYR A 132 -11.37 6.86 -2.05
CA TYR A 132 -10.78 7.19 -3.36
C TYR A 132 -10.08 6.00 -4.01
N LEU A 133 -10.13 4.82 -3.42
CA LEU A 133 -9.45 3.62 -3.91
C LEU A 133 -9.87 3.29 -5.34
N SER A 134 -11.16 3.36 -5.67
CA SER A 134 -11.66 3.05 -7.01
C SER A 134 -11.03 3.94 -8.09
N GLU A 135 -10.72 5.18 -7.78
CA GLU A 135 -10.07 6.11 -8.71
C GLU A 135 -8.60 5.73 -8.94
N PHE A 136 -7.91 5.26 -7.91
CA PHE A 136 -6.55 4.70 -8.07
C PHE A 136 -6.54 3.34 -8.76
N GLU A 137 -7.61 2.58 -8.68
CA GLU A 137 -7.74 1.28 -9.34
C GLU A 137 -8.10 1.39 -10.82
N ASN A 138 -8.52 2.55 -11.31
CA ASN A 138 -8.65 2.85 -12.72
C ASN A 138 -7.28 2.85 -13.40
N ALA A 139 -7.25 2.50 -14.69
CA ALA A 139 -6.03 2.46 -15.48
C ALA A 139 -6.04 3.51 -16.60
N GLY A 140 -4.86 3.89 -17.06
CA GLY A 140 -4.68 4.72 -18.24
C GLY A 140 -4.68 6.22 -18.01
N PHE A 141 -4.64 6.67 -16.76
CA PHE A 141 -4.57 8.09 -16.43
C PHE A 141 -3.13 8.59 -16.27
N SER A 142 -2.95 9.89 -16.39
CA SER A 142 -1.67 10.56 -16.12
C SER A 142 -1.39 10.67 -14.63
N ILE A 143 -0.15 10.94 -14.29
CA ILE A 143 0.25 11.24 -12.90
C ILE A 143 -0.54 12.42 -12.36
N GLU A 144 -0.70 13.49 -13.16
CA GLU A 144 -1.47 14.67 -12.76
C GLU A 144 -2.93 14.33 -12.45
N GLN A 145 -3.53 13.44 -13.23
CA GLN A 145 -4.89 12.99 -12.99
C GLN A 145 -5.01 12.19 -11.69
N TYR A 146 -4.03 11.35 -11.36
CA TYR A 146 -4.01 10.64 -10.08
C TYR A 146 -3.69 11.55 -8.88
N MET A 147 -3.12 12.72 -9.11
CA MET A 147 -2.95 13.73 -8.05
C MET A 147 -4.28 14.32 -7.57
N VAL A 148 -5.34 14.25 -8.36
CA VAL A 148 -6.67 14.72 -7.95
C VAL A 148 -7.23 13.88 -6.79
N PRO A 149 -7.41 12.56 -6.90
CA PRO A 149 -7.82 11.74 -5.74
C PRO A 149 -6.79 11.80 -4.60
N SER A 150 -5.51 11.97 -4.88
CA SER A 150 -4.49 12.14 -3.86
C SER A 150 -4.72 13.37 -3.00
N TYR A 151 -5.10 14.48 -3.60
CA TYR A 151 -5.44 15.71 -2.88
C TYR A 151 -6.60 15.49 -1.91
N TYR A 152 -7.68 14.86 -2.37
CA TYR A 152 -8.84 14.60 -1.54
C TYR A 152 -8.56 13.57 -0.43
N TRP A 153 -7.76 12.55 -0.74
CA TRP A 153 -7.34 11.56 0.25
C TRP A 153 -6.52 12.17 1.38
N LEU A 154 -5.51 12.96 1.05
CA LEU A 154 -4.56 13.49 2.02
C LEU A 154 -4.95 14.86 2.57
N GLY A 155 -5.68 15.66 1.80
CA GLY A 155 -6.08 17.00 2.17
C GLY A 155 -4.90 17.94 2.36
N TRP A 156 -3.89 17.87 1.49
CA TRP A 156 -2.71 18.71 1.65
C TRP A 156 -3.00 20.19 1.45
N GLY A 157 -2.36 21.05 2.27
CA GLY A 157 -2.40 22.50 2.09
C GLY A 157 -1.37 23.01 1.08
N ILE A 158 -0.24 22.32 0.94
CA ILE A 158 0.86 22.64 0.04
C ILE A 158 1.13 21.46 -0.88
N LYS A 159 1.12 21.69 -2.19
CA LYS A 159 1.42 20.64 -3.17
C LYS A 159 2.85 20.12 -3.05
N GLY A 160 3.82 21.02 -2.84
CA GLY A 160 5.23 20.67 -2.78
C GLY A 160 5.71 19.98 -4.06
N ASN A 161 6.60 19.00 -3.89
CA ASN A 161 7.20 18.24 -4.98
C ASN A 161 6.53 16.91 -5.29
N ARG A 162 5.27 16.72 -4.91
CA ARG A 162 4.55 15.45 -5.03
C ARG A 162 4.55 14.90 -6.45
N THR A 163 4.22 15.74 -7.41
CA THR A 163 4.21 15.36 -8.83
C THR A 163 5.60 15.02 -9.34
N HIS A 164 6.61 15.80 -8.97
CA HIS A 164 8.01 15.52 -9.34
C HIS A 164 8.47 14.17 -8.78
N TYR A 165 8.20 13.89 -7.51
CA TYR A 165 8.52 12.61 -6.91
C TYR A 165 7.77 11.47 -7.57
N ALA A 166 6.50 11.65 -7.94
CA ALA A 166 5.73 10.66 -8.65
C ALA A 166 6.35 10.32 -10.01
N TYR A 167 6.79 11.31 -10.79
CA TYR A 167 7.51 11.05 -12.05
C TYR A 167 8.81 10.28 -11.83
N GLN A 168 9.55 10.59 -10.77
CA GLN A 168 10.76 9.85 -10.42
C GLN A 168 10.45 8.38 -10.10
N TYR A 169 9.41 8.10 -9.33
CA TYR A 169 8.99 6.71 -9.06
C TYR A 169 8.52 6.01 -10.32
N ALA A 170 7.71 6.66 -11.15
CA ALA A 170 7.27 6.07 -12.41
C ALA A 170 8.44 5.62 -13.29
N GLY A 171 9.52 6.40 -13.32
CA GLY A 171 10.73 6.04 -14.04
C GLY A 171 11.55 4.89 -13.45
N LYS A 172 11.31 4.54 -12.18
CA LYS A 172 12.00 3.46 -11.48
C LYS A 172 11.23 2.14 -11.47
N LEU A 173 9.92 2.19 -11.68
CA LEU A 173 9.07 1.00 -11.61
C LEU A 173 9.30 0.11 -12.83
N VAL A 174 9.46 -1.19 -12.58
CA VAL A 174 9.68 -2.23 -13.57
C VAL A 174 8.58 -3.27 -13.46
N TRP A 175 7.94 -3.60 -14.59
CA TRP A 175 6.92 -4.63 -14.67
C TRP A 175 7.59 -5.99 -14.85
N THR A 176 7.54 -6.85 -13.85
CA THR A 176 8.26 -8.13 -13.82
C THR A 176 7.60 -9.15 -12.90
N GLU A 177 8.01 -10.41 -13.11
CA GLU A 177 7.65 -11.54 -12.26
C GLU A 177 8.34 -11.49 -10.91
#